data_0181734005fae7591939d81596a5c6d3
#
_entry.id   0181734005fae7591939d81596a5c6d3
#
_cell.length_a   1.000
_cell.length_b   1.000
_cell.length_c   1.000
_cell.angle_alpha   90.00
_cell.angle_beta   90.00
_cell.angle_gamma   90.00
#
_symmetry.space_group_name_H-M   'P 1'
#
loop_
_entity.id
_entity.type
_entity.pdbx_description
1 polymer ?
#
loop_
_entity_poly.entity_id
_entity_poly.type
_entity_poly.pdbx_seq_one_letter_code
_entity_poly.pdbx_strand_id
1 'polypeptide(L)'
;MKANKEQIRIGFAGSFDEPIKRINNNSIDFFNNKKYVSYGDNNDFPQYIYKAYMQCGILQGIINGIVDSLYKRVKSNDISDDDLLKCLYDYIIFGGYAVEVLRSKTLRIVKINYLPFENIRVNSTKTIGYYSNKWGKYTGKTSELPLNDDTSTHSIYYYSGRLTRGVYPVPMYFSALKSIEIQNDIKTFHLSTIKNNFNSNVIININNGNYTEETQREIEKLINEKFSGAENAGKMVLMFNDSKDNAADIVRLEGDKFDEKYQALDKSTKEDIFIAFRATPCLFGLMPENNGFSKEEYAEAMNLFEENVLEPLLLTFVKSFKAGVVEIVDNDDKIIEVTQA
;
A
#
# COMPACT_ATOMS: atom_id res chain seq x y z
N MET A 1 19.76 49.14 -22.22
CA MET A 1 20.12 48.18 -21.16
C MET A 1 18.84 47.54 -20.65
N LYS A 2 18.54 46.33 -21.06
CA LYS A 2 17.39 45.55 -20.54
C LYS A 2 17.92 44.69 -19.41
N ALA A 3 17.44 44.94 -18.19
CA ALA A 3 17.75 44.12 -17.05
C ALA A 3 17.08 42.73 -17.23
N ASN A 4 17.90 41.71 -17.34
CA ASN A 4 17.44 40.31 -17.28
C ASN A 4 16.96 40.07 -15.83
N LYS A 5 15.68 39.84 -15.68
CA LYS A 5 15.12 39.29 -14.42
C LYS A 5 15.41 37.79 -14.44
N GLU A 6 16.42 37.37 -13.73
CA GLU A 6 16.61 35.95 -13.42
C GLU A 6 15.46 35.46 -12.54
N GLN A 7 14.69 34.52 -13.06
CA GLN A 7 13.66 33.83 -12.31
C GLN A 7 14.33 32.68 -11.55
N ILE A 8 14.38 32.79 -10.24
CA ILE A 8 14.71 31.67 -9.36
C ILE A 8 13.56 30.65 -9.47
N ARG A 9 13.81 29.52 -10.11
CA ARG A 9 12.88 28.39 -10.14
C ARG A 9 13.20 27.47 -8.97
N ILE A 10 12.39 27.51 -7.93
CA ILE A 10 12.41 26.50 -6.86
C ILE A 10 11.61 25.31 -7.41
N GLY A 11 12.30 24.25 -7.82
CA GLY A 11 11.68 22.98 -8.22
C GLY A 11 11.58 22.06 -7.01
N PHE A 12 10.38 21.77 -6.56
CA PHE A 12 10.14 20.61 -5.71
C PHE A 12 10.15 19.36 -6.59
N ALA A 13 11.26 18.63 -6.60
CA ALA A 13 11.34 17.34 -7.28
C ALA A 13 10.94 16.22 -6.32
N GLY A 14 9.65 16.10 -6.09
CA GLY A 14 9.04 14.91 -5.53
C GLY A 14 8.00 14.43 -6.52
N SER A 15 8.33 13.48 -7.40
CA SER A 15 7.29 12.79 -8.16
C SER A 15 6.63 11.80 -7.23
N PHE A 16 5.47 12.16 -6.70
CA PHE A 16 4.56 11.16 -6.15
C PHE A 16 4.17 10.24 -7.31
N ASP A 17 4.64 9.00 -7.30
CA ASP A 17 4.16 7.96 -8.20
C ASP A 17 2.67 7.78 -7.90
N GLU A 18 1.81 8.28 -8.78
CA GLU A 18 0.37 8.19 -8.56
C GLU A 18 -0.06 6.72 -8.54
N PRO A 19 -0.70 6.23 -7.47
CA PRO A 19 -1.16 4.85 -7.39
C PRO A 19 -2.05 4.43 -8.56
N ILE A 20 -2.78 5.39 -9.14
CA ILE A 20 -3.64 5.18 -10.30
C ILE A 20 -2.85 4.83 -11.56
N LYS A 21 -1.66 5.39 -11.75
CA LYS A 21 -0.80 5.04 -12.91
C LYS A 21 -0.32 3.61 -12.82
N ARG A 22 -0.07 3.10 -11.61
CA ARG A 22 0.40 1.71 -11.39
C ARG A 22 -0.64 0.65 -11.75
N ILE A 23 -1.92 1.01 -11.84
CA ILE A 23 -3.01 0.07 -12.21
C ILE A 23 -3.51 0.29 -13.64
N ASN A 24 -3.33 1.48 -14.21
CA ASN A 24 -3.95 1.83 -15.50
C ASN A 24 -3.39 1.05 -16.69
N ASN A 25 -2.16 0.56 -16.62
CA ASN A 25 -1.55 -0.22 -17.68
C ASN A 25 -1.79 -1.71 -17.49
N ASN A 26 -3.06 -2.13 -17.57
CA ASN A 26 -3.41 -3.52 -17.93
C ASN A 26 -3.08 -3.78 -19.42
N SER A 27 -2.01 -3.19 -19.93
CA SER A 27 -1.55 -3.49 -21.27
C SER A 27 -1.06 -4.93 -21.28
N ILE A 28 -1.73 -5.76 -22.05
CA ILE A 28 -1.17 -7.04 -22.48
C ILE A 28 0.05 -6.63 -23.29
N ASP A 29 1.22 -6.80 -22.71
CA ASP A 29 2.47 -6.44 -23.35
C ASP A 29 2.81 -7.54 -24.38
N PHE A 30 2.13 -7.49 -25.52
CA PHE A 30 2.34 -8.41 -26.64
C PHE A 30 3.72 -8.28 -27.28
N PHE A 31 4.40 -7.14 -27.07
CA PHE A 31 5.70 -6.87 -27.68
C PHE A 31 6.87 -7.61 -27.04
N ASN A 32 6.71 -8.12 -25.80
CA ASN A 32 7.81 -8.75 -25.07
C ASN A 32 7.65 -10.27 -24.85
N ASN A 33 6.86 -10.99 -25.64
CA ASN A 33 6.56 -12.40 -25.40
C ASN A 33 6.03 -12.72 -23.99
N LYS A 34 5.47 -11.74 -23.29
CA LYS A 34 4.87 -11.98 -21.99
C LYS A 34 3.53 -12.65 -22.16
N LYS A 35 3.39 -13.84 -21.59
CA LYS A 35 2.17 -14.65 -21.64
C LYS A 35 1.11 -14.17 -20.65
N TYR A 36 1.43 -13.27 -19.75
CA TYR A 36 0.59 -12.78 -18.66
C TYR A 36 0.32 -11.28 -18.77
N VAL A 37 -0.74 -10.81 -18.11
CA VAL A 37 -1.07 -9.40 -17.96
C VAL A 37 -0.19 -8.80 -16.86
N SER A 38 0.41 -7.64 -17.10
CA SER A 38 1.16 -6.93 -16.07
C SER A 38 0.23 -6.42 -14.96
N TYR A 39 0.67 -6.52 -13.70
CA TYR A 39 -0.06 -5.99 -12.56
C TYR A 39 0.54 -4.64 -12.14
N GLY A 40 0.05 -3.57 -12.74
CA GLY A 40 0.61 -2.22 -12.67
C GLY A 40 1.68 -1.96 -13.74
N ASP A 41 2.17 -0.72 -13.80
CA ASP A 41 3.06 -0.24 -14.88
C ASP A 41 4.37 -1.05 -14.98
N ASN A 42 5.00 -1.31 -13.84
CA ASN A 42 6.24 -2.08 -13.75
C ASN A 42 6.00 -3.55 -13.35
N ASN A 43 4.74 -4.01 -13.36
CA ASN A 43 4.38 -5.33 -12.87
C ASN A 43 4.73 -5.55 -11.38
N ASP A 44 4.71 -4.49 -10.57
CA ASP A 44 5.13 -4.46 -9.17
C ASP A 44 4.06 -3.91 -8.21
N PHE A 45 2.83 -3.70 -8.69
CA PHE A 45 1.76 -3.15 -7.87
C PHE A 45 1.49 -3.94 -6.57
N PRO A 46 1.45 -5.30 -6.56
CA PRO A 46 1.31 -6.04 -5.31
C PRO A 46 2.43 -5.78 -4.30
N GLN A 47 3.67 -5.64 -4.77
CA GLN A 47 4.81 -5.32 -3.92
C GLN A 47 4.69 -3.92 -3.32
N TYR A 48 4.16 -2.96 -4.11
CA TYR A 48 3.84 -1.63 -3.60
C TYR A 48 2.77 -1.67 -2.50
N ILE A 49 1.68 -2.41 -2.71
CA ILE A 49 0.61 -2.60 -1.70
C ILE A 49 1.16 -3.26 -0.42
N TYR A 50 1.95 -4.32 -0.56
CA TYR A 50 2.55 -4.99 0.58
C TYR A 50 3.50 -4.06 1.35
N LYS A 51 4.31 -3.27 0.63
CA LYS A 51 5.16 -2.24 1.24
C LYS A 51 4.34 -1.19 2.01
N ALA A 52 3.22 -0.72 1.45
CA ALA A 52 2.33 0.22 2.10
C ALA A 52 1.76 -0.36 3.42
N TYR A 53 1.33 -1.63 3.40
CA TYR A 53 0.89 -2.36 4.59
C TYR A 53 2.00 -2.45 5.66
N MET A 54 3.22 -2.79 5.27
CA MET A 54 4.34 -2.93 6.21
C MET A 54 4.83 -1.60 6.80
N GLN A 55 4.63 -0.49 6.13
CA GLN A 55 5.15 0.82 6.55
C GLN A 55 4.12 1.68 7.29
N CYS A 56 2.82 1.51 7.04
CA CYS A 56 1.77 2.30 7.66
C CYS A 56 1.14 1.57 8.84
N GLY A 57 1.48 1.98 10.08
CA GLY A 57 0.98 1.33 11.29
C GLY A 57 -0.55 1.40 11.45
N ILE A 58 -1.21 2.45 10.95
CA ILE A 58 -2.68 2.56 10.96
C ILE A 58 -3.28 1.51 10.02
N LEU A 59 -2.78 1.44 8.79
CA LEU A 59 -3.22 0.45 7.81
C LEU A 59 -3.04 -0.98 8.34
N GLN A 60 -1.87 -1.25 8.91
CA GLN A 60 -1.55 -2.55 9.51
C GLN A 60 -2.49 -2.89 10.67
N GLY A 61 -2.75 -1.93 11.56
CA GLY A 61 -3.65 -2.13 12.71
C GLY A 61 -5.08 -2.46 12.28
N ILE A 62 -5.62 -1.75 11.28
CA ILE A 62 -6.97 -2.01 10.76
C ILE A 62 -7.02 -3.38 10.08
N ILE A 63 -6.08 -3.70 9.19
CA ILE A 63 -6.04 -4.99 8.49
C ILE A 63 -5.92 -6.14 9.49
N ASN A 64 -5.01 -6.06 10.45
CA ASN A 64 -4.83 -7.10 11.46
C ASN A 64 -6.14 -7.30 12.28
N GLY A 65 -6.77 -6.22 12.73
CA GLY A 65 -8.03 -6.31 13.46
C GLY A 65 -9.17 -6.96 12.66
N ILE A 66 -9.27 -6.67 11.36
CA ILE A 66 -10.23 -7.32 10.47
C ILE A 66 -9.89 -8.80 10.30
N VAL A 67 -8.64 -9.13 9.99
CA VAL A 67 -8.21 -10.52 9.78
C VAL A 67 -8.42 -11.36 11.04
N ASP A 68 -8.03 -10.86 12.21
CA ASP A 68 -8.23 -11.54 13.48
C ASP A 68 -9.72 -11.81 13.78
N SER A 69 -10.59 -10.83 13.43
CA SER A 69 -12.04 -10.98 13.60
C SER A 69 -12.63 -12.02 12.64
N LEU A 70 -12.15 -12.07 11.39
CA LEU A 70 -12.59 -13.06 10.40
C LEU A 70 -12.05 -14.46 10.74
N TYR A 71 -10.78 -14.56 11.14
CA TYR A 71 -10.11 -15.83 11.41
C TYR A 71 -10.78 -16.61 12.56
N LYS A 72 -11.25 -15.91 13.59
CA LYS A 72 -11.99 -16.52 14.70
C LYS A 72 -13.31 -17.18 14.28
N ARG A 73 -13.84 -16.83 13.11
CA ARG A 73 -15.16 -17.23 12.60
C ARG A 73 -15.09 -18.21 11.43
N VAL A 74 -13.90 -18.66 11.03
CA VAL A 74 -13.72 -19.59 9.91
C VAL A 74 -12.92 -20.81 10.33
N LYS A 75 -13.30 -21.97 9.82
CA LYS A 75 -12.55 -23.23 9.93
C LYS A 75 -12.57 -23.99 8.61
N SER A 76 -11.55 -24.82 8.42
CA SER A 76 -11.47 -25.73 7.28
C SER A 76 -10.72 -27.00 7.65
N ASN A 77 -11.16 -28.13 7.08
CA ASN A 77 -10.43 -29.39 7.19
C ASN A 77 -9.53 -29.64 5.94
N ASP A 78 -9.68 -28.84 4.90
CA ASP A 78 -9.00 -29.04 3.60
C ASP A 78 -7.70 -28.25 3.48
N ILE A 79 -7.58 -27.16 4.22
CA ILE A 79 -6.38 -26.29 4.26
C ILE A 79 -5.93 -26.11 5.71
N SER A 80 -4.62 -25.98 5.94
CA SER A 80 -4.09 -25.74 7.29
C SER A 80 -4.53 -24.37 7.82
N ASP A 81 -4.68 -24.24 9.14
CA ASP A 81 -5.05 -23.00 9.81
C ASP A 81 -4.09 -21.85 9.47
N ASP A 82 -2.79 -22.15 9.41
CA ASP A 82 -1.73 -21.21 9.03
C ASP A 82 -1.91 -20.70 7.59
N ASP A 83 -2.24 -21.58 6.65
CA ASP A 83 -2.43 -21.20 5.24
C ASP A 83 -3.78 -20.50 5.04
N LEU A 84 -4.81 -20.87 5.79
CA LEU A 84 -6.09 -20.16 5.82
C LEU A 84 -5.93 -18.72 6.32
N LEU A 85 -5.16 -18.53 7.40
CA LEU A 85 -4.84 -17.21 7.94
C LEU A 85 -4.11 -16.34 6.90
N LYS A 86 -3.13 -16.90 6.19
CA LYS A 86 -2.41 -16.20 5.10
C LYS A 86 -3.34 -15.81 3.95
N CYS A 87 -4.29 -16.68 3.60
CA CYS A 87 -5.31 -16.37 2.60
C CYS A 87 -6.21 -15.20 3.03
N LEU A 88 -6.57 -15.11 4.32
CA LEU A 88 -7.32 -13.98 4.86
C LEU A 88 -6.51 -12.67 4.80
N TYR A 89 -5.22 -12.72 5.13
CA TYR A 89 -4.34 -11.56 4.96
C TYR A 89 -4.29 -11.08 3.51
N ASP A 90 -4.03 -11.97 2.56
CA ASP A 90 -4.00 -11.63 1.14
C ASP A 90 -5.35 -11.09 0.66
N TYR A 91 -6.45 -11.68 1.14
CA TYR A 91 -7.81 -11.23 0.82
C TYR A 91 -8.07 -9.79 1.24
N ILE A 92 -7.60 -9.37 2.41
CA ILE A 92 -7.79 -8.00 2.89
C ILE A 92 -6.74 -7.05 2.31
N ILE A 93 -5.47 -7.47 2.21
CA ILE A 93 -4.36 -6.64 1.70
C ILE A 93 -4.52 -6.35 0.21
N PHE A 94 -4.80 -7.35 -0.60
CA PHE A 94 -4.82 -7.23 -2.07
C PHE A 94 -6.25 -7.20 -2.65
N GLY A 95 -7.24 -7.60 -1.88
CA GLY A 95 -8.60 -7.82 -2.33
C GLY A 95 -8.82 -9.18 -3.01
N GLY A 96 -7.87 -10.09 -2.92
CA GLY A 96 -7.91 -11.43 -3.49
C GLY A 96 -6.92 -12.36 -2.85
N TYR A 97 -7.00 -13.65 -3.12
CA TYR A 97 -6.08 -14.67 -2.60
C TYR A 97 -5.89 -15.79 -3.61
N ALA A 98 -4.88 -16.61 -3.38
CA ALA A 98 -4.61 -17.77 -4.23
C ALA A 98 -4.09 -18.95 -3.43
N VAL A 99 -4.45 -20.16 -3.90
CA VAL A 99 -3.96 -21.42 -3.35
C VAL A 99 -3.59 -22.39 -4.46
N GLU A 100 -2.60 -23.21 -4.19
CA GLU A 100 -2.24 -24.35 -4.99
C GLU A 100 -3.13 -25.52 -4.62
N VAL A 101 -3.74 -26.19 -5.60
CA VAL A 101 -4.61 -27.34 -5.39
C VAL A 101 -4.00 -28.57 -6.05
N LEU A 102 -3.70 -29.55 -5.24
CA LEU A 102 -3.21 -30.85 -5.68
C LEU A 102 -4.34 -31.87 -5.59
N ARG A 103 -4.58 -32.58 -6.71
CA ARG A 103 -5.62 -33.60 -6.82
C ARG A 103 -5.02 -34.96 -7.18
N SER A 104 -5.71 -36.02 -6.76
CA SER A 104 -5.40 -37.36 -7.17
C SER A 104 -5.75 -37.60 -8.67
N LYS A 105 -5.34 -38.71 -9.22
CA LYS A 105 -5.76 -39.13 -10.59
C LYS A 105 -7.28 -39.23 -10.76
N THR A 106 -8.03 -39.39 -9.66
CA THR A 106 -9.49 -39.40 -9.62
C THR A 106 -10.08 -38.04 -9.34
N LEU A 107 -9.28 -36.96 -9.44
CA LEU A 107 -9.63 -35.55 -9.25
C LEU A 107 -10.09 -35.19 -7.83
N ARG A 108 -9.93 -36.09 -6.85
CA ARG A 108 -10.17 -35.74 -5.42
C ARG A 108 -9.05 -34.84 -4.91
N ILE A 109 -9.41 -33.81 -4.17
CA ILE A 109 -8.46 -32.94 -3.52
C ILE A 109 -7.62 -33.76 -2.53
N VAL A 110 -6.30 -33.67 -2.65
CA VAL A 110 -5.33 -34.31 -1.76
C VAL A 110 -4.71 -33.30 -0.82
N LYS A 111 -4.43 -32.09 -1.32
CA LYS A 111 -3.80 -31.03 -0.56
C LYS A 111 -4.08 -29.65 -1.16
N ILE A 112 -4.28 -28.68 -0.29
CA ILE A 112 -4.35 -27.26 -0.61
C ILE A 112 -3.20 -26.58 0.12
N ASN A 113 -2.38 -25.79 -0.59
CA ASN A 113 -1.30 -25.01 -0.06
C ASN A 113 -1.54 -23.53 -0.35
N TYR A 114 -1.20 -22.65 0.57
CA TYR A 114 -1.19 -21.23 0.32
C TYR A 114 -0.16 -20.86 -0.77
N LEU A 115 -0.54 -19.94 -1.66
CA LEU A 115 0.38 -19.29 -2.59
C LEU A 115 0.35 -17.78 -2.37
N PRO A 116 1.50 -17.13 -2.09
CA PRO A 116 1.55 -15.68 -1.94
C PRO A 116 0.97 -14.97 -3.15
N PHE A 117 -0.10 -14.22 -2.93
CA PHE A 117 -0.85 -13.56 -4.01
C PHE A 117 0.01 -12.58 -4.81
N GLU A 118 0.94 -11.89 -4.14
CA GLU A 118 1.89 -10.99 -4.78
C GLU A 118 2.78 -11.66 -5.83
N ASN A 119 2.97 -12.96 -5.71
CA ASN A 119 3.82 -13.76 -6.60
C ASN A 119 3.08 -14.34 -7.80
N ILE A 120 1.79 -14.04 -7.97
CA ILE A 120 0.96 -14.57 -9.05
C ILE A 120 0.66 -13.53 -10.10
N ARG A 121 0.75 -13.94 -11.36
CA ARG A 121 0.22 -13.20 -12.50
C ARG A 121 -0.69 -14.12 -13.29
N VAL A 122 -1.62 -13.54 -14.03
CA VAL A 122 -2.61 -14.31 -14.80
C VAL A 122 -2.64 -13.85 -16.25
N ASN A 123 -3.05 -14.74 -17.15
CA ASN A 123 -3.28 -14.36 -18.54
C ASN A 123 -4.61 -13.58 -18.69
N SER A 124 -4.83 -12.99 -19.85
CA SER A 124 -6.00 -12.16 -20.13
C SER A 124 -7.33 -12.91 -20.02
N THR A 125 -7.33 -14.22 -20.25
CA THR A 125 -8.51 -15.09 -20.18
C THR A 125 -8.74 -15.70 -18.80
N LYS A 126 -7.85 -15.46 -17.83
CA LYS A 126 -7.88 -16.06 -16.49
C LYS A 126 -7.92 -17.62 -16.50
N THR A 127 -7.20 -18.22 -17.44
CA THR A 127 -7.12 -19.67 -17.57
C THR A 127 -5.76 -20.25 -17.16
N ILE A 128 -4.72 -19.40 -17.11
CA ILE A 128 -3.36 -19.79 -16.74
C ILE A 128 -2.83 -18.82 -15.69
N GLY A 129 -2.33 -19.38 -14.60
CA GLY A 129 -1.59 -18.68 -13.56
C GLY A 129 -0.08 -18.86 -13.74
N TYR A 130 0.65 -17.79 -13.50
CA TYR A 130 2.12 -17.73 -13.55
C TYR A 130 2.62 -17.39 -12.15
N TYR A 131 3.40 -18.27 -11.57
CA TYR A 131 4.02 -18.06 -10.28
C TYR A 131 5.51 -17.73 -10.45
N SER A 132 5.98 -16.67 -9.76
CA SER A 132 7.40 -16.33 -9.67
C SER A 132 7.69 -15.60 -8.36
N ASN A 133 8.82 -15.91 -7.74
CA ASN A 133 9.27 -15.20 -6.52
C ASN A 133 9.77 -13.78 -6.81
N LYS A 134 9.90 -13.41 -8.08
CA LYS A 134 10.44 -12.09 -8.46
C LYS A 134 9.73 -11.58 -9.71
N TRP A 135 8.96 -10.52 -9.49
CA TRP A 135 8.32 -9.74 -10.54
C TRP A 135 8.96 -8.34 -10.63
N GLY A 136 8.76 -7.64 -11.75
CA GLY A 136 9.27 -6.31 -12.00
C GLY A 136 10.09 -6.25 -13.29
N LYS A 137 11.02 -5.30 -13.39
CA LYS A 137 11.87 -5.10 -14.58
C LYS A 137 12.64 -6.38 -14.99
N TYR A 138 13.04 -7.18 -14.01
CA TYR A 138 13.69 -8.49 -14.23
C TYR A 138 12.84 -9.56 -13.55
N THR A 139 12.07 -10.30 -14.33
CA THR A 139 11.25 -11.41 -13.84
C THR A 139 12.13 -12.65 -13.65
N GLY A 140 11.95 -13.31 -12.51
CA GLY A 140 12.60 -14.58 -12.21
C GLY A 140 12.05 -15.74 -13.04
N LYS A 141 12.45 -16.98 -12.69
CA LYS A 141 11.89 -18.19 -13.30
C LYS A 141 10.38 -18.24 -12.99
N THR A 142 9.57 -18.50 -14.01
CA THR A 142 8.11 -18.61 -13.88
C THR A 142 7.67 -20.07 -14.02
N SER A 143 6.74 -20.50 -13.16
CA SER A 143 5.99 -21.74 -13.30
C SER A 143 4.60 -21.43 -13.83
N GLU A 144 4.12 -22.22 -14.79
CA GLU A 144 2.80 -22.07 -15.40
C GLU A 144 1.90 -23.20 -14.92
N LEU A 145 0.71 -22.88 -14.43
CA LEU A 145 -0.29 -23.84 -13.98
C LEU A 145 -1.69 -23.42 -14.46
N PRO A 146 -2.58 -24.38 -14.73
CA PRO A 146 -3.98 -24.09 -14.97
C PRO A 146 -4.59 -23.29 -13.83
N LEU A 147 -5.45 -22.34 -14.17
CA LEU A 147 -6.10 -21.45 -13.20
C LEU A 147 -7.57 -21.81 -13.07
N ASN A 148 -8.04 -22.03 -11.83
CA ASN A 148 -9.43 -22.38 -11.51
C ASN A 148 -9.94 -23.61 -12.31
N ASP A 149 -9.08 -24.59 -12.49
CA ASP A 149 -9.36 -25.79 -13.26
C ASP A 149 -9.48 -27.02 -12.35
N ASP A 150 -10.69 -27.55 -12.26
CA ASP A 150 -11.01 -28.73 -11.44
C ASP A 150 -10.72 -30.04 -12.16
N THR A 151 -10.38 -29.99 -13.45
CA THR A 151 -10.05 -31.18 -14.26
C THR A 151 -8.56 -31.52 -14.26
N SER A 152 -7.73 -30.63 -13.77
CA SER A 152 -6.29 -30.81 -13.63
C SER A 152 -5.90 -31.39 -12.28
N THR A 153 -4.90 -32.28 -12.26
CA THR A 153 -4.33 -32.81 -11.02
C THR A 153 -3.52 -31.80 -10.24
N HIS A 154 -3.08 -30.73 -10.89
CA HIS A 154 -2.33 -29.63 -10.29
C HIS A 154 -2.80 -28.30 -10.89
N SER A 155 -3.37 -27.43 -10.09
CA SER A 155 -3.92 -26.15 -10.51
C SER A 155 -3.72 -25.07 -9.45
N ILE A 156 -3.85 -23.80 -9.87
CA ILE A 156 -3.95 -22.66 -8.95
C ILE A 156 -5.43 -22.29 -8.88
N TYR A 157 -5.98 -22.24 -7.68
CA TYR A 157 -7.23 -21.55 -7.44
C TYR A 157 -6.92 -20.07 -7.14
N TYR A 158 -7.54 -19.18 -7.91
CA TYR A 158 -7.30 -17.76 -7.86
C TYR A 158 -8.62 -17.00 -7.73
N TYR A 159 -8.76 -16.24 -6.65
CA TYR A 159 -9.88 -15.34 -6.42
C TYR A 159 -9.45 -13.89 -6.61
N SER A 160 -10.10 -13.18 -7.52
CA SER A 160 -9.77 -11.79 -7.87
C SER A 160 -10.65 -10.74 -7.17
N GLY A 161 -11.32 -11.11 -6.08
CA GLY A 161 -12.09 -10.16 -5.28
C GLY A 161 -13.41 -9.70 -5.89
N ARG A 162 -14.11 -8.84 -5.14
CA ARG A 162 -15.40 -8.23 -5.55
C ARG A 162 -15.21 -7.08 -6.52
N LEU A 163 -14.14 -6.31 -6.33
CA LEU A 163 -13.78 -5.18 -7.17
C LEU A 163 -12.54 -5.54 -7.98
N THR A 164 -12.69 -5.61 -9.29
CA THR A 164 -11.59 -5.95 -10.21
C THR A 164 -11.38 -4.83 -11.22
N ARG A 165 -10.12 -4.63 -11.59
CA ARG A 165 -9.77 -3.84 -12.76
C ARG A 165 -9.01 -4.74 -13.74
N GLY A 166 -9.68 -5.10 -14.84
CA GLY A 166 -9.17 -6.13 -15.74
C GLY A 166 -9.18 -7.51 -15.10
N VAL A 167 -8.01 -8.13 -14.97
CA VAL A 167 -7.86 -9.49 -14.42
C VAL A 167 -7.48 -9.52 -12.94
N TYR A 168 -7.06 -8.36 -12.38
CA TYR A 168 -6.56 -8.24 -11.01
C TYR A 168 -7.54 -7.55 -10.07
N PRO A 169 -7.56 -7.91 -8.79
CA PRO A 169 -8.36 -7.23 -7.80
C PRO A 169 -7.80 -5.85 -7.44
N VAL A 170 -8.66 -5.06 -6.82
CA VAL A 170 -8.33 -3.76 -6.24
C VAL A 170 -8.66 -3.83 -4.75
N PRO A 171 -7.75 -3.51 -3.84
CA PRO A 171 -8.03 -3.52 -2.41
C PRO A 171 -9.11 -2.51 -2.04
N MET A 172 -9.88 -2.80 -0.99
CA MET A 172 -10.99 -1.93 -0.57
C MET A 172 -10.55 -0.51 -0.19
N TYR A 173 -9.32 -0.37 0.29
CA TYR A 173 -8.72 0.91 0.70
C TYR A 173 -7.91 1.60 -0.42
N PHE A 174 -8.13 1.21 -1.67
CA PHE A 174 -7.38 1.76 -2.81
C PHE A 174 -7.46 3.30 -2.90
N SER A 175 -8.62 3.88 -2.58
CA SER A 175 -8.81 5.34 -2.57
C SER A 175 -7.94 6.07 -1.54
N ALA A 176 -7.55 5.40 -0.46
CA ALA A 176 -6.73 5.96 0.61
C ALA A 176 -5.21 5.77 0.40
N LEU A 177 -4.76 5.17 -0.71
CA LEU A 177 -3.33 4.91 -0.92
C LEU A 177 -2.49 6.18 -0.88
N LYS A 178 -2.99 7.30 -1.39
CA LYS A 178 -2.29 8.60 -1.30
C LYS A 178 -2.17 9.07 0.15
N SER A 179 -3.23 8.93 0.95
CA SER A 179 -3.23 9.28 2.36
C SER A 179 -2.27 8.41 3.17
N ILE A 180 -2.13 7.13 2.80
CA ILE A 180 -1.16 6.20 3.38
C ILE A 180 0.28 6.62 3.05
N GLU A 181 0.57 7.03 1.82
CA GLU A 181 1.88 7.56 1.42
C GLU A 181 2.21 8.84 2.20
N ILE A 182 1.28 9.79 2.26
CA ILE A 182 1.45 11.02 3.02
C ILE A 182 1.73 10.72 4.50
N GLN A 183 1.03 9.77 5.12
CA GLN A 183 1.29 9.35 6.50
C GLN A 183 2.73 8.85 6.70
N ASN A 184 3.25 8.09 5.75
CA ASN A 184 4.62 7.59 5.79
C ASN A 184 5.64 8.73 5.60
N ASP A 185 5.35 9.67 4.70
CA ASP A 185 6.20 10.83 4.45
C ASP A 185 6.24 11.80 5.63
N ILE A 186 5.09 12.05 6.29
CA ILE A 186 5.04 12.83 7.53
C ILE A 186 5.95 12.22 8.60
N LYS A 187 5.89 10.91 8.82
CA LYS A 187 6.74 10.21 9.79
C LYS A 187 8.22 10.28 9.42
N THR A 188 8.53 10.11 8.14
CA THR A 188 9.88 10.20 7.61
C THR A 188 10.44 11.61 7.77
N PHE A 189 9.61 12.63 7.50
CA PHE A 189 9.94 14.03 7.71
C PHE A 189 10.25 14.31 9.18
N HIS A 190 9.38 13.91 10.11
CA HIS A 190 9.60 14.10 11.54
C HIS A 190 10.87 13.39 12.02
N LEU A 191 11.10 12.15 11.57
CA LEU A 191 12.33 11.42 11.91
C LEU A 191 13.58 12.15 11.40
N SER A 192 13.53 12.68 10.18
CA SER A 192 14.63 13.45 9.60
C SER A 192 14.87 14.76 10.38
N THR A 193 13.81 15.46 10.74
CA THR A 193 13.89 16.68 11.54
C THR A 193 14.51 16.41 12.92
N ILE A 194 14.11 15.32 13.59
CA ILE A 194 14.71 14.88 14.86
C ILE A 194 16.19 14.55 14.68
N LYS A 195 16.55 13.77 13.65
CA LYS A 195 17.95 13.40 13.36
C LYS A 195 18.84 14.62 13.06
N ASN A 196 18.27 15.67 12.50
CA ASN A 196 18.96 16.91 12.20
C ASN A 196 18.86 17.95 13.36
N ASN A 197 18.55 17.50 14.59
CA ASN A 197 18.46 18.32 15.81
C ASN A 197 17.51 19.53 15.68
N PHE A 198 16.39 19.38 14.98
CA PHE A 198 15.42 20.46 14.73
C PHE A 198 16.04 21.72 14.08
N ASN A 199 17.22 21.60 13.47
CA ASN A 199 17.85 22.73 12.78
C ASN A 199 17.00 23.09 11.55
N SER A 200 16.39 24.25 11.61
CA SER A 200 15.78 24.91 10.48
C SER A 200 16.85 25.22 9.41
N ASN A 201 16.43 25.29 8.18
CA ASN A 201 17.21 25.49 6.98
C ASN A 201 18.42 26.41 7.20
N VAL A 202 19.62 25.90 7.04
CA VAL A 202 20.84 26.71 7.02
C VAL A 202 21.09 27.14 5.58
N ILE A 203 21.14 28.43 5.35
CA ILE A 203 21.57 28.99 4.07
C ILE A 203 23.11 29.13 4.12
N ILE A 204 23.80 28.46 3.23
CA ILE A 204 25.24 28.62 3.05
C ILE A 204 25.48 29.54 1.85
N ASN A 205 26.03 30.72 2.14
CA ASN A 205 26.50 31.64 1.11
C ASN A 205 27.93 31.29 0.70
N ILE A 206 28.15 30.94 -0.55
CA ILE A 206 29.49 30.70 -1.10
C ILE A 206 29.94 31.97 -1.81
N ASN A 207 30.86 32.70 -1.16
CA ASN A 207 31.36 34.03 -1.60
C ASN A 207 32.70 33.87 -2.32
N ASN A 208 32.79 33.03 -3.37
CA ASN A 208 34.09 32.75 -3.97
C ASN A 208 34.05 32.79 -5.49
N GLY A 209 33.92 34.01 -6.06
CA GLY A 209 34.26 34.28 -7.44
C GLY A 209 33.39 33.63 -8.51
N ASN A 210 33.54 34.11 -9.72
CA ASN A 210 32.79 33.72 -10.91
C ASN A 210 32.80 32.21 -11.22
N TYR A 211 31.77 31.50 -10.75
CA TYR A 211 31.49 30.13 -11.22
C TYR A 211 30.82 30.22 -12.59
N THR A 212 31.26 29.39 -13.54
CA THR A 212 30.59 29.24 -14.82
C THR A 212 29.18 28.66 -14.61
N GLU A 213 28.24 28.97 -15.49
CA GLU A 213 26.87 28.41 -15.40
C GLU A 213 26.84 26.87 -15.33
N GLU A 214 27.81 26.21 -15.97
CA GLU A 214 27.95 24.74 -15.92
C GLU A 214 28.28 24.25 -14.51
N THR A 215 29.24 24.90 -13.85
CA THR A 215 29.65 24.57 -12.48
C THR A 215 28.52 24.85 -11.47
N GLN A 216 27.77 25.94 -11.65
CA GLN A 216 26.59 26.25 -10.82
C GLN A 216 25.52 25.17 -10.96
N ARG A 217 25.22 24.73 -12.19
CA ARG A 217 24.25 23.65 -12.46
C ARG A 217 24.69 22.29 -11.90
N GLU A 218 25.99 21.98 -11.95
CA GLU A 218 26.51 20.74 -11.35
C GLU A 218 26.36 20.77 -9.83
N ILE A 219 26.66 21.91 -9.21
CA ILE A 219 26.53 22.08 -7.75
C ILE A 219 25.04 22.03 -7.37
N GLU A 220 24.15 22.71 -8.09
CA GLU A 220 22.70 22.61 -7.86
C GLU A 220 22.19 21.19 -8.00
N LYS A 221 22.66 20.43 -8.98
CA LYS A 221 22.30 19.03 -9.17
C LYS A 221 22.78 18.16 -8.00
N LEU A 222 24.03 18.31 -7.57
CA LEU A 222 24.57 17.60 -6.41
C LEU A 222 23.84 17.92 -5.11
N ILE A 223 23.40 19.17 -4.95
CA ILE A 223 22.63 19.62 -3.80
C ILE A 223 21.25 19.02 -3.84
N ASN A 224 20.56 19.10 -4.98
CA ASN A 224 19.23 18.52 -5.15
C ASN A 224 19.25 16.99 -4.94
N GLU A 225 20.26 16.29 -5.42
CA GLU A 225 20.42 14.85 -5.19
C GLU A 225 20.68 14.49 -3.72
N LYS A 226 21.42 15.33 -3.00
CA LYS A 226 21.76 15.07 -1.58
C LYS A 226 20.72 15.58 -0.58
N PHE A 227 19.94 16.61 -0.96
CA PHE A 227 19.12 17.36 -0.01
C PHE A 227 17.64 17.46 -0.38
N SER A 228 17.19 16.81 -1.48
CA SER A 228 15.77 16.70 -1.80
C SER A 228 15.12 15.45 -1.21
N GLY A 229 13.81 15.50 -0.93
CA GLY A 229 13.00 14.44 -0.37
C GLY A 229 12.74 14.56 1.14
N ALA A 230 11.74 13.80 1.62
CA ALA A 230 11.32 13.83 3.03
C ALA A 230 12.46 13.41 4.00
N GLU A 231 13.38 12.55 3.55
CA GLU A 231 14.55 12.14 4.33
C GLU A 231 15.60 13.25 4.53
N ASN A 232 15.53 14.30 3.71
CA ASN A 232 16.46 15.43 3.72
C ASN A 232 15.85 16.72 4.28
N ALA A 233 14.69 16.64 4.91
CA ALA A 233 14.04 17.77 5.55
C ALA A 233 14.97 18.44 6.59
N GLY A 234 15.04 19.77 6.55
CA GLY A 234 15.90 20.54 7.47
C GLY A 234 17.37 20.65 7.05
N LYS A 235 17.72 20.30 5.80
CA LYS A 235 19.07 20.42 5.26
C LYS A 235 19.28 21.72 4.48
N MET A 236 20.54 22.11 4.33
CA MET A 236 21.08 23.40 3.88
C MET A 236 20.62 23.86 2.50
N VAL A 237 20.48 25.18 2.34
CA VAL A 237 20.42 25.86 1.04
C VAL A 237 21.77 26.52 0.76
N LEU A 238 22.34 26.28 -0.43
CA LEU A 238 23.59 26.92 -0.89
C LEU A 238 23.25 28.12 -1.77
N MET A 239 23.90 29.23 -1.51
CA MET A 239 23.85 30.43 -2.35
C MET A 239 25.25 30.82 -2.82
N PHE A 240 25.40 31.11 -4.12
CA PHE A 240 26.62 31.58 -4.73
C PHE A 240 26.55 33.09 -4.90
N ASN A 241 27.51 33.82 -4.33
CA ASN A 241 27.60 35.26 -4.46
C ASN A 241 28.98 35.70 -4.97
N ASP A 242 29.00 36.72 -5.78
CA ASP A 242 30.24 37.25 -6.36
C ASP A 242 31.14 37.97 -5.36
N SER A 243 30.56 38.47 -4.27
CA SER A 243 31.28 39.16 -3.21
C SER A 243 30.60 39.04 -1.84
N LYS A 244 31.35 39.28 -0.80
CA LYS A 244 30.84 39.25 0.59
C LYS A 244 29.78 40.33 0.85
N ASP A 245 29.82 41.44 0.08
CA ASP A 245 28.89 42.57 0.23
C ASP A 245 27.52 42.27 -0.42
N ASN A 246 27.44 41.25 -1.29
CA ASN A 246 26.21 40.79 -1.93
C ASN A 246 25.66 39.52 -1.26
N ALA A 247 26.20 39.13 -0.09
CA ALA A 247 25.67 37.99 0.64
C ALA A 247 24.23 38.27 1.07
N ALA A 248 23.30 37.37 0.70
CA ALA A 248 21.93 37.48 1.17
C ALA A 248 21.90 37.40 2.69
N ASP A 249 21.14 38.30 3.34
CA ASP A 249 20.84 38.18 4.75
C ASP A 249 20.24 36.81 5.04
N ILE A 250 20.72 36.16 6.11
CA ILE A 250 20.17 34.91 6.58
C ILE A 250 18.80 35.21 7.18
N VAL A 251 17.79 35.24 6.34
CA VAL A 251 16.40 35.20 6.82
C VAL A 251 16.14 33.79 7.28
N ARG A 252 16.12 33.55 8.58
CA ARG A 252 15.52 32.37 9.14
C ARG A 252 14.08 32.37 8.66
N LEU A 253 13.74 31.46 7.76
CA LEU A 253 12.34 31.13 7.48
C LEU A 253 11.79 30.52 8.77
N GLU A 254 11.35 31.39 9.69
CA GLU A 254 10.57 30.93 10.82
C GLU A 254 9.38 30.21 10.27
N GLY A 255 9.30 28.91 10.58
CA GLY A 255 8.23 28.05 10.14
C GLY A 255 6.93 28.43 10.80
N ASP A 256 6.36 29.59 10.40
CA ASP A 256 5.04 30.01 10.84
C ASP A 256 4.05 28.88 10.59
N LYS A 257 3.61 28.22 11.67
CA LYS A 257 2.52 27.26 11.71
C LYS A 257 2.73 25.95 10.92
N PHE A 258 3.98 25.54 10.66
CA PHE A 258 4.23 24.23 10.06
C PHE A 258 3.63 23.11 10.91
N ASP A 259 3.79 23.20 12.24
CA ASP A 259 3.28 22.17 13.15
C ASP A 259 1.75 22.04 13.10
N GLU A 260 1.01 23.16 13.06
CA GLU A 260 -0.44 23.15 12.93
C GLU A 260 -0.91 22.55 11.58
N LYS A 261 -0.20 22.90 10.49
CA LYS A 261 -0.51 22.34 9.15
C LYS A 261 -0.21 20.85 9.08
N TYR A 262 0.89 20.41 9.67
CA TYR A 262 1.23 18.97 9.71
C TYR A 262 0.26 18.18 10.59
N GLN A 263 -0.17 18.74 11.73
CA GLN A 263 -1.19 18.11 12.58
C GLN A 263 -2.52 17.98 11.84
N ALA A 264 -2.96 19.02 11.14
CA ALA A 264 -4.19 18.98 10.35
C ALA A 264 -4.10 17.93 9.22
N LEU A 265 -2.96 17.86 8.52
CA LEU A 265 -2.72 16.88 7.46
C LEU A 265 -2.66 15.44 8.02
N ASP A 266 -1.96 15.23 9.13
CA ASP A 266 -1.88 13.96 9.83
C ASP A 266 -3.27 13.47 10.25
N LYS A 267 -4.10 14.35 10.80
CA LYS A 267 -5.47 14.04 11.18
C LYS A 267 -6.33 13.68 9.96
N SER A 268 -6.32 14.52 8.93
CA SER A 268 -7.12 14.29 7.71
C SER A 268 -6.74 12.98 7.01
N THR A 269 -5.46 12.69 6.90
CA THR A 269 -5.02 11.44 6.25
C THR A 269 -5.35 10.19 7.05
N LYS A 270 -5.36 10.27 8.40
CA LYS A 270 -5.85 9.19 9.26
C LYS A 270 -7.35 8.96 9.04
N GLU A 271 -8.14 10.03 9.02
CA GLU A 271 -9.58 9.96 8.77
C GLU A 271 -9.88 9.31 7.41
N ASP A 272 -9.16 9.69 6.35
CA ASP A 272 -9.30 9.09 5.03
C ASP A 272 -9.06 7.57 5.02
N ILE A 273 -8.06 7.11 5.77
CA ILE A 273 -7.75 5.67 5.88
C ILE A 273 -8.91 4.95 6.57
N PHE A 274 -9.42 5.48 7.70
CA PHE A 274 -10.56 4.88 8.41
C PHE A 274 -11.83 4.87 7.56
N ILE A 275 -12.13 5.96 6.85
CA ILE A 275 -13.27 6.05 5.93
C ILE A 275 -13.18 5.00 4.83
N ALA A 276 -11.99 4.77 4.26
CA ALA A 276 -11.81 3.76 3.22
C ALA A 276 -12.13 2.33 3.68
N PHE A 277 -11.92 2.03 4.95
CA PHE A 277 -12.34 0.76 5.59
C PHE A 277 -13.76 0.81 6.17
N ARG A 278 -14.43 1.96 6.15
CA ARG A 278 -15.70 2.17 6.87
C ARG A 278 -15.59 1.81 8.36
N ALA A 279 -14.42 2.09 8.93
CA ALA A 279 -14.05 1.74 10.29
C ALA A 279 -14.11 2.97 11.20
N THR A 280 -14.57 2.78 12.43
CA THR A 280 -14.56 3.82 13.45
C THR A 280 -13.24 3.78 14.21
N PRO A 281 -12.50 4.90 14.34
CA PRO A 281 -11.17 4.93 14.95
C PRO A 281 -11.10 4.35 16.36
N CYS A 282 -12.16 4.50 17.16
CA CYS A 282 -12.20 3.98 18.54
C CYS A 282 -12.09 2.45 18.61
N LEU A 283 -12.55 1.71 17.60
CA LEU A 283 -12.44 0.25 17.53
C LEU A 283 -10.98 -0.21 17.39
N PHE A 284 -10.09 0.68 16.96
CA PHE A 284 -8.68 0.44 16.72
C PHE A 284 -7.76 1.22 17.69
N GLY A 285 -8.31 1.61 18.87
CA GLY A 285 -7.54 2.21 19.96
C GLY A 285 -7.30 3.71 19.84
N LEU A 286 -7.93 4.42 18.88
CA LEU A 286 -7.85 5.87 18.76
C LEU A 286 -9.07 6.51 19.42
N MET A 287 -8.85 7.14 20.58
CA MET A 287 -9.91 7.83 21.33
C MET A 287 -10.09 9.27 20.82
N PRO A 288 -11.33 9.82 20.79
CA PRO A 288 -11.58 11.24 20.53
C PRO A 288 -10.91 12.12 21.58
N GLU A 289 -10.41 13.29 21.17
CA GLU A 289 -9.66 14.21 22.05
C GLU A 289 -10.50 14.80 23.19
N ASN A 290 -11.82 14.97 23.03
CA ASN A 290 -12.63 15.81 23.92
C ASN A 290 -13.68 15.09 24.77
N ASN A 291 -14.07 13.87 24.42
CA ASN A 291 -15.00 13.07 25.24
C ASN A 291 -14.63 11.61 25.09
N GLY A 292 -14.48 10.89 26.22
CA GLY A 292 -14.31 9.47 26.18
C GLY A 292 -15.51 8.81 25.45
N PHE A 293 -15.26 7.72 24.77
CA PHE A 293 -16.32 6.90 24.18
C PHE A 293 -17.08 6.20 25.32
N SER A 294 -18.41 6.29 25.34
CA SER A 294 -19.21 5.52 26.27
C SER A 294 -19.18 4.03 25.87
N LYS A 295 -19.50 3.16 26.82
CA LYS A 295 -19.57 1.72 26.53
C LYS A 295 -20.65 1.40 25.50
N GLU A 296 -21.76 2.15 25.52
CA GLU A 296 -22.86 2.02 24.60
C GLU A 296 -22.49 2.44 23.18
N GLU A 297 -21.81 3.58 23.03
CA GLU A 297 -21.30 4.05 21.73
C GLU A 297 -20.28 3.09 21.12
N TYR A 298 -19.39 2.51 21.95
CA TYR A 298 -18.46 1.50 21.50
C TYR A 298 -19.18 0.23 20.99
N ALA A 299 -20.19 -0.24 21.73
CA ALA A 299 -20.96 -1.41 21.34
C ALA A 299 -21.74 -1.18 20.05
N GLU A 300 -22.34 0.00 19.88
CA GLU A 300 -23.06 0.37 18.66
C GLU A 300 -22.10 0.49 17.45
N ALA A 301 -20.94 1.15 17.64
CA ALA A 301 -19.94 1.24 16.58
C ALA A 301 -19.43 -0.14 16.16
N MET A 302 -19.22 -1.07 17.12
CA MET A 302 -18.80 -2.44 16.84
C MET A 302 -19.89 -3.21 16.07
N ASN A 303 -21.16 -3.11 16.46
CA ASN A 303 -22.27 -3.75 15.76
C ASN A 303 -22.39 -3.25 14.32
N LEU A 304 -22.32 -1.94 14.11
CA LEU A 304 -22.36 -1.36 12.76
C LEU A 304 -21.17 -1.81 11.90
N PHE A 305 -19.96 -1.91 12.49
CA PHE A 305 -18.78 -2.40 11.79
C PHE A 305 -18.91 -3.88 11.45
N GLU A 306 -19.46 -4.68 12.38
CA GLU A 306 -19.70 -6.09 12.16
C GLU A 306 -20.69 -6.31 11.01
N GLU A 307 -21.87 -5.69 11.06
CA GLU A 307 -22.91 -5.84 10.04
C GLU A 307 -22.50 -5.33 8.65
N ASN A 308 -21.83 -4.18 8.61
CA ASN A 308 -21.55 -3.49 7.34
C ASN A 308 -20.19 -3.85 6.72
N VAL A 309 -19.24 -4.38 7.50
CA VAL A 309 -17.89 -4.66 7.01
C VAL A 309 -17.50 -6.11 7.24
N LEU A 310 -17.49 -6.61 8.48
CA LEU A 310 -16.95 -7.93 8.79
C LEU A 310 -17.82 -9.05 8.21
N GLU A 311 -19.13 -9.00 8.38
CA GLU A 311 -20.03 -10.04 7.88
C GLU A 311 -20.05 -10.13 6.35
N PRO A 312 -20.17 -9.05 5.58
CA PRO A 312 -20.02 -9.10 4.13
C PRO A 312 -18.68 -9.63 3.64
N LEU A 313 -17.58 -9.31 4.34
CA LEU A 313 -16.25 -9.85 4.01
C LEU A 313 -16.19 -11.34 4.28
N LEU A 314 -16.65 -11.79 5.45
CA LEU A 314 -16.71 -13.18 5.86
C LEU A 314 -17.51 -14.02 4.86
N LEU A 315 -18.76 -13.63 4.59
CA LEU A 315 -19.63 -14.33 3.65
C LEU A 315 -19.03 -14.39 2.24
N THR A 316 -18.39 -13.30 1.80
CA THR A 316 -17.74 -13.27 0.49
C THR A 316 -16.55 -14.21 0.45
N PHE A 317 -15.71 -14.23 1.49
CA PHE A 317 -14.55 -15.12 1.58
C PHE A 317 -14.99 -16.58 1.54
N VAL A 318 -15.90 -16.98 2.42
CA VAL A 318 -16.39 -18.37 2.49
C VAL A 318 -17.05 -18.81 1.18
N LYS A 319 -17.95 -18.00 0.61
CA LYS A 319 -18.59 -18.31 -0.68
C LYS A 319 -17.61 -18.38 -1.85
N SER A 320 -16.50 -17.63 -1.76
CA SER A 320 -15.47 -17.63 -2.81
C SER A 320 -14.49 -18.79 -2.72
N PHE A 321 -14.38 -19.46 -1.57
CA PHE A 321 -13.38 -20.51 -1.36
C PHE A 321 -13.84 -21.84 -1.97
N LYS A 322 -13.72 -21.95 -3.30
CA LYS A 322 -14.16 -23.15 -4.06
C LYS A 322 -13.08 -24.24 -4.20
N ALA A 323 -11.86 -23.96 -3.74
CA ALA A 323 -10.76 -24.93 -3.75
C ALA A 323 -10.96 -26.06 -2.74
N GLY A 324 -11.70 -25.79 -1.67
CA GLY A 324 -12.03 -26.71 -0.58
C GLY A 324 -13.22 -26.17 0.20
N VAL A 325 -13.50 -26.72 1.34
CA VAL A 325 -14.59 -26.30 2.21
C VAL A 325 -14.06 -25.40 3.33
N VAL A 326 -14.59 -24.18 3.43
CA VAL A 326 -14.40 -23.28 4.55
C VAL A 326 -15.76 -23.05 5.18
N GLU A 327 -15.86 -23.25 6.48
CA GLU A 327 -17.09 -23.18 7.25
C GLU A 327 -17.07 -21.96 8.17
N ILE A 328 -18.25 -21.39 8.42
CA ILE A 328 -18.40 -20.34 9.45
C ILE A 328 -18.69 -21.02 10.77
N VAL A 329 -17.98 -20.60 11.82
CA VAL A 329 -18.18 -21.09 13.17
C VAL A 329 -18.59 -19.94 14.10
N ASP A 330 -19.33 -20.27 15.16
CA ASP A 330 -19.65 -19.36 16.25
C ASP A 330 -18.51 -19.30 17.29
N ASN A 331 -18.70 -18.51 18.35
CA ASN A 331 -17.73 -18.39 19.44
C ASN A 331 -17.49 -19.70 20.24
N ASP A 332 -18.37 -20.68 20.07
CA ASP A 332 -18.29 -22.02 20.71
C ASP A 332 -17.77 -23.08 19.73
N ASP A 333 -17.19 -22.66 18.59
CA ASP A 333 -16.70 -23.54 17.50
C ASP A 333 -17.78 -24.39 16.83
N LYS A 334 -19.05 -24.01 16.92
CA LYS A 334 -20.15 -24.69 16.24
C LYS A 334 -20.33 -24.11 14.83
N ILE A 335 -20.49 -25.00 13.85
CA ILE A 335 -20.71 -24.63 12.46
C ILE A 335 -22.06 -23.90 12.34
N ILE A 336 -22.02 -22.72 11.74
CA ILE A 336 -23.22 -21.97 11.35
C ILE A 336 -23.55 -22.31 9.91
N GLU A 337 -24.66 -22.99 9.68
CA GLU A 337 -25.15 -23.24 8.33
C GLU A 337 -25.51 -21.91 7.65
N VAL A 338 -24.72 -21.56 6.60
CA VAL A 338 -25.07 -20.42 5.74
C VAL A 338 -26.16 -20.86 4.79
N THR A 339 -27.40 -20.52 5.09
CA THR A 339 -28.52 -20.75 4.16
C THR A 339 -28.17 -20.10 2.82
N GLN A 340 -28.00 -20.89 1.78
CA GLN A 340 -27.81 -20.40 0.43
C GLN A 340 -29.15 -19.75 0.00
N ALA A 341 -29.18 -18.40 -0.01
CA ALA A 341 -30.27 -17.64 -0.58
C ALA A 341 -30.06 -17.43 -2.07
#